data_0ead03f9bc0625776d184fa1118fdc64
#
_entry.id   0ead03f9bc0625776d184fa1118fdc64
#
_cell.length_a   1.000
_cell.length_b   1.000
_cell.length_c   1.000
_cell.angle_alpha   90.00
_cell.angle_beta   90.00
_cell.angle_gamma   90.00
#
_symmetry.space_group_name_H-M   'P 1'
#
loop_
_entity.id
_entity.type
_entity.pdbx_description
1 polymer ?
#
loop_
_entity_poly.entity_id
_entity_poly.type
_entity_poly.pdbx_seq_one_letter_code
_entity_poly.pdbx_strand_id
1 'polypeptide(L)'
;EDNLNDAQNAKQAIVADGTEGIYKLIKAMPDLKVTHGTDTYLNPPDGVKGDVKQMERLLKWFTPFEILKMATSNVGELVKLTGPRNPYPLDLGVVKEGAYADLLLVNGNPLEDLTMVTDNENLRVIMKDGKVYKNTL
;
A
#
# COMPACT_ATOMS: atom_id res chain seq x y z
N GLU A 1 9.40 -12.51 -21.56
CA GLU A 1 8.38 -13.58 -21.54
C GLU A 1 8.94 -14.68 -20.67
N ASP A 2 8.40 -14.80 -19.44
CA ASP A 2 8.78 -15.87 -18.52
C ASP A 2 8.29 -17.20 -19.09
N ASN A 3 9.18 -18.03 -19.56
CA ASN A 3 8.88 -19.40 -20.02
C ASN A 3 8.51 -20.28 -18.81
N LEU A 4 7.30 -20.08 -18.30
CA LEU A 4 6.76 -20.92 -17.24
C LEU A 4 6.37 -22.30 -17.81
N ASN A 5 6.62 -23.35 -17.03
CA ASN A 5 6.13 -24.67 -17.40
C ASN A 5 4.62 -24.81 -17.10
N ASP A 6 3.99 -25.88 -17.63
CA ASP A 6 2.54 -26.10 -17.49
C ASP A 6 2.06 -26.12 -16.04
N ALA A 7 2.84 -26.67 -15.13
CA ALA A 7 2.51 -26.72 -13.71
C ALA A 7 2.54 -25.31 -13.06
N GLN A 8 3.49 -24.49 -13.47
CA GLN A 8 3.59 -23.10 -13.02
C GLN A 8 2.43 -22.26 -13.57
N ASN A 9 2.06 -22.44 -14.83
CA ASN A 9 0.91 -21.80 -15.46
C ASN A 9 -0.40 -22.18 -14.76
N ALA A 10 -0.60 -23.48 -14.48
CA ALA A 10 -1.77 -23.97 -13.75
C ALA A 10 -1.85 -23.38 -12.34
N LYS A 11 -0.73 -23.29 -11.62
CA LYS A 11 -0.66 -22.66 -10.30
C LYS A 11 -1.02 -21.16 -10.37
N GLN A 12 -0.50 -20.44 -11.36
CA GLN A 12 -0.83 -19.02 -11.53
C GLN A 12 -2.31 -18.80 -11.81
N ALA A 13 -2.94 -19.65 -12.64
CA ALA A 13 -4.37 -19.57 -12.91
C ALA A 13 -5.20 -19.76 -11.63
N ILE A 14 -4.88 -20.76 -10.80
CA ILE A 14 -5.54 -21.01 -9.52
C ILE A 14 -5.39 -19.80 -8.57
N VAL A 15 -4.20 -19.24 -8.48
CA VAL A 15 -3.93 -18.06 -7.64
C VAL A 15 -4.73 -16.85 -8.16
N ALA A 16 -4.79 -16.65 -9.47
CA ALA A 16 -5.53 -15.54 -10.07
C ALA A 16 -7.04 -15.65 -9.78
N ASP A 17 -7.64 -16.84 -9.94
CA ASP A 17 -9.04 -17.09 -9.62
C ASP A 17 -9.35 -16.91 -8.15
N GLY A 18 -8.47 -17.43 -7.27
CA GLY A 18 -8.59 -17.25 -5.83
C GLY A 18 -8.53 -15.78 -5.40
N THR A 19 -7.62 -15.02 -6.00
CA THR A 19 -7.47 -13.58 -5.77
C THR A 19 -8.74 -12.81 -6.17
N GLU A 20 -9.28 -13.10 -7.35
CA GLU A 20 -10.54 -12.50 -7.82
C GLU A 20 -11.70 -12.79 -6.88
N GLY A 21 -11.83 -14.03 -6.42
CA GLY A 21 -12.86 -14.45 -5.48
C GLY A 21 -12.77 -13.75 -4.14
N ILE A 22 -11.56 -13.66 -3.57
CA ILE A 22 -11.30 -12.99 -2.29
C ILE A 22 -11.63 -11.49 -2.38
N TYR A 23 -11.20 -10.79 -3.43
CA TYR A 23 -11.47 -9.35 -3.55
C TYR A 23 -12.97 -9.04 -3.76
N LYS A 24 -13.70 -9.90 -4.49
CA LYS A 24 -15.15 -9.79 -4.55
C LYS A 24 -15.83 -9.98 -3.19
N LEU A 25 -15.35 -10.95 -2.40
CA LEU A 25 -15.85 -11.18 -1.04
C LEU A 25 -15.56 -9.98 -0.13
N ILE A 26 -14.34 -9.44 -0.17
CA ILE A 26 -13.96 -8.24 0.57
C ILE A 26 -14.88 -7.06 0.24
N LYS A 27 -15.18 -6.84 -1.04
CA LYS A 27 -16.11 -5.78 -1.47
C LYS A 27 -17.53 -5.98 -0.96
N ALA A 28 -17.95 -7.22 -0.75
CA ALA A 28 -19.26 -7.53 -0.16
C ALA A 28 -19.30 -7.35 1.37
N MET A 29 -18.15 -7.11 2.03
CA MET A 29 -18.01 -6.96 3.48
C MET A 29 -17.45 -5.57 3.82
N PRO A 30 -18.23 -4.48 3.75
CA PRO A 30 -17.75 -3.10 3.87
C PRO A 30 -17.10 -2.79 5.23
N ASP A 31 -17.46 -3.53 6.27
CA ASP A 31 -16.90 -3.37 7.63
C ASP A 31 -15.56 -4.10 7.82
N LEU A 32 -15.15 -4.93 6.85
CA LEU A 32 -13.90 -5.66 6.91
C LEU A 32 -12.72 -4.71 6.62
N LYS A 33 -11.85 -4.55 7.60
CA LYS A 33 -10.63 -3.77 7.44
C LYS A 33 -9.54 -4.63 6.80
N VAL A 34 -9.11 -4.22 5.63
CA VAL A 34 -8.05 -4.86 4.86
C VAL A 34 -6.84 -3.95 4.83
N THR A 35 -5.64 -4.53 4.92
CA THR A 35 -4.37 -3.82 4.78
C THR A 35 -3.67 -4.24 3.50
N HIS A 36 -2.89 -3.33 2.92
CA HIS A 36 -1.99 -3.63 1.81
C HIS A 36 -0.67 -4.20 2.34
N GLY A 37 -0.18 -5.25 1.71
CA GLY A 37 1.14 -5.82 1.92
C GLY A 37 1.62 -6.51 0.65
N THR A 38 2.91 -6.39 0.32
CA THR A 38 3.48 -6.85 -0.96
C THR A 38 4.04 -8.26 -0.89
N ASP A 39 4.51 -8.69 0.28
CA ASP A 39 5.21 -9.96 0.49
C ASP A 39 6.39 -10.17 -0.48
N THR A 40 7.12 -9.08 -0.79
CA THR A 40 8.26 -9.14 -1.71
C THR A 40 9.58 -9.19 -0.99
N TYR A 41 10.53 -9.93 -1.57
CA TYR A 41 11.91 -10.08 -1.11
C TYR A 41 12.93 -9.49 -2.09
N LEU A 42 12.48 -8.56 -2.93
CA LEU A 42 13.37 -7.94 -3.92
C LEU A 42 14.35 -6.97 -3.26
N ASN A 43 15.60 -7.02 -3.72
CA ASN A 43 16.64 -6.15 -3.21
C ASN A 43 16.41 -4.68 -3.64
N PRO A 44 16.62 -3.70 -2.74
CA PRO A 44 16.67 -2.29 -3.15
C PRO A 44 17.80 -2.04 -4.19
N PRO A 45 17.66 -1.06 -5.10
CA PRO A 45 16.56 -0.09 -5.18
C PRO A 45 15.34 -0.56 -5.98
N ASP A 46 15.47 -1.60 -6.79
CA ASP A 46 14.44 -1.99 -7.76
C ASP A 46 13.21 -2.61 -7.08
N GLY A 47 13.43 -3.35 -5.99
CA GLY A 47 12.38 -3.94 -5.19
C GLY A 47 11.40 -2.91 -4.64
N VAL A 48 11.91 -1.83 -4.07
CA VAL A 48 11.06 -0.77 -3.48
C VAL A 48 10.15 -0.12 -4.53
N LYS A 49 10.66 0.13 -5.74
CA LYS A 49 9.84 0.69 -6.83
C LYS A 49 8.74 -0.28 -7.26
N GLY A 50 9.08 -1.57 -7.35
CA GLY A 50 8.13 -2.63 -7.70
C GLY A 50 7.04 -2.79 -6.63
N ASP A 51 7.42 -2.73 -5.36
CA ASP A 51 6.53 -2.88 -4.22
C ASP A 51 5.45 -1.82 -4.19
N VAL A 52 5.83 -0.55 -4.30
CA VAL A 52 4.87 0.56 -4.29
C VAL A 52 3.92 0.47 -5.49
N LYS A 53 4.43 0.09 -6.67
CA LYS A 53 3.60 -0.09 -7.88
C LYS A 53 2.60 -1.26 -7.79
N GLN A 54 2.81 -2.22 -6.89
CA GLN A 54 1.81 -3.28 -6.68
C GLN A 54 0.46 -2.74 -6.21
N MET A 55 0.44 -1.58 -5.56
CA MET A 55 -0.81 -0.91 -5.19
C MET A 55 -1.70 -0.61 -6.40
N GLU A 56 -1.11 -0.29 -7.57
CA GLU A 56 -1.85 0.02 -8.79
C GLU A 56 -2.65 -1.19 -9.31
N ARG A 57 -2.19 -2.43 -9.04
CA ARG A 57 -2.93 -3.65 -9.42
C ARG A 57 -4.28 -3.76 -8.71
N LEU A 58 -4.40 -3.17 -7.52
CA LEU A 58 -5.64 -3.17 -6.75
C LEU A 58 -6.74 -2.30 -7.38
N LEU A 59 -6.39 -1.37 -8.28
CA LEU A 59 -7.35 -0.54 -9.01
C LEU A 59 -8.36 -1.35 -9.83
N LYS A 60 -8.06 -2.63 -10.12
CA LYS A 60 -9.02 -3.55 -10.75
C LYS A 60 -10.28 -3.75 -9.88
N TRP A 61 -10.17 -3.65 -8.55
CA TRP A 61 -11.24 -3.97 -7.61
C TRP A 61 -11.61 -2.83 -6.67
N PHE A 62 -10.67 -1.94 -6.38
CA PHE A 62 -10.80 -0.90 -5.35
C PHE A 62 -10.54 0.49 -5.93
N THR A 63 -11.19 1.48 -5.33
CA THR A 63 -10.93 2.89 -5.63
C THR A 63 -9.58 3.34 -5.05
N PRO A 64 -8.95 4.41 -5.59
CA PRO A 64 -7.75 4.97 -4.99
C PRO A 64 -7.88 5.28 -3.49
N PHE A 65 -9.04 5.78 -3.06
CA PHE A 65 -9.33 6.05 -1.64
C PHE A 65 -9.26 4.78 -0.78
N GLU A 66 -9.90 3.69 -1.22
CA GLU A 66 -9.86 2.41 -0.51
C GLU A 66 -8.42 1.87 -0.42
N ILE A 67 -7.65 1.94 -1.51
CA ILE A 67 -6.26 1.50 -1.57
C ILE A 67 -5.38 2.32 -0.63
N LEU A 68 -5.52 3.64 -0.65
CA LEU A 68 -4.77 4.52 0.25
C LEU A 68 -5.09 4.21 1.72
N LYS A 69 -6.36 3.97 2.07
CA LYS A 69 -6.72 3.51 3.42
C LYS A 69 -6.06 2.19 3.79
N MET A 70 -6.04 1.21 2.87
CA MET A 70 -5.38 -0.08 3.08
C MET A 70 -3.88 0.09 3.36
N ALA A 71 -3.23 1.06 2.72
CA ALA A 71 -1.80 1.30 2.86
C ALA A 71 -1.43 2.25 4.02
N THR A 72 -2.40 2.91 4.64
CA THR A 72 -2.16 3.93 5.67
C THR A 72 -2.94 3.67 6.96
N SER A 73 -4.14 4.21 7.11
CA SER A 73 -4.90 4.17 8.37
C SER A 73 -5.24 2.75 8.82
N ASN A 74 -5.56 1.84 7.89
CA ASN A 74 -5.87 0.45 8.25
C ASN A 74 -4.63 -0.27 8.77
N VAL A 75 -3.45 -0.03 8.20
CA VAL A 75 -2.17 -0.56 8.71
C VAL A 75 -1.89 0.00 10.11
N GLY A 76 -2.11 1.29 10.32
CA GLY A 76 -1.96 1.91 11.64
C GLY A 76 -2.84 1.25 12.70
N GLU A 77 -4.08 0.93 12.36
CA GLU A 77 -4.99 0.19 13.26
C GLU A 77 -4.54 -1.26 13.48
N LEU A 78 -4.10 -1.95 12.44
CA LEU A 78 -3.59 -3.33 12.55
C LEU A 78 -2.39 -3.41 13.49
N VAL A 79 -1.43 -2.48 13.37
CA VAL A 79 -0.25 -2.42 14.23
C VAL A 79 -0.63 -2.24 15.71
N LYS A 80 -1.68 -1.46 16.01
CA LYS A 80 -2.18 -1.29 17.38
C LYS A 80 -2.65 -2.58 18.02
N LEU A 81 -3.12 -3.55 17.23
CA LEU A 81 -3.58 -4.85 17.76
C LEU A 81 -2.44 -5.68 18.34
N THR A 82 -1.18 -5.34 18.07
CA THR A 82 -0.01 -6.00 18.68
C THR A 82 0.14 -5.68 20.17
N GLY A 83 -0.65 -4.74 20.69
CA GLY A 83 -0.70 -4.39 22.11
C GLY A 83 0.67 -3.97 22.67
N PRO A 84 1.16 -4.59 23.76
CA PRO A 84 2.43 -4.22 24.38
C PRO A 84 3.68 -4.39 23.48
N ARG A 85 3.55 -5.11 22.37
CA ARG A 85 4.63 -5.29 21.38
C ARG A 85 4.63 -4.22 20.31
N ASN A 86 3.66 -3.29 20.32
CA ASN A 86 3.62 -2.19 19.36
C ASN A 86 4.81 -1.25 19.60
N PRO A 87 5.75 -1.09 18.64
CA PRO A 87 6.87 -0.17 18.79
C PRO A 87 6.49 1.30 18.52
N TYR A 88 5.23 1.55 18.13
CA TYR A 88 4.73 2.87 17.74
C TYR A 88 3.70 3.38 18.75
N PRO A 89 4.10 4.18 19.76
CA PRO A 89 3.19 4.69 20.80
C PRO A 89 2.17 5.72 20.28
N LEU A 90 2.47 6.40 19.16
CA LEU A 90 1.57 7.37 18.54
C LEU A 90 0.79 6.75 17.38
N ASP A 91 -0.19 7.49 16.85
CA ASP A 91 -0.97 7.04 15.70
C ASP A 91 -0.16 7.06 14.41
N LEU A 92 -0.34 6.02 13.59
CA LEU A 92 0.24 5.87 12.26
C LEU A 92 -0.82 5.99 11.17
N GLY A 93 -0.39 6.41 9.97
CA GLY A 93 -1.21 6.39 8.76
C GLY A 93 -2.37 7.38 8.74
N VAL A 94 -2.33 8.40 9.59
CA VAL A 94 -3.33 9.47 9.67
C VAL A 94 -2.66 10.82 9.85
N VAL A 95 -3.26 11.86 9.28
CA VAL A 95 -2.84 13.25 9.45
C VAL A 95 -3.70 13.88 10.54
N LYS A 96 -3.17 13.93 11.74
CA LYS A 96 -3.82 14.58 12.89
C LYS A 96 -2.79 14.98 13.95
N GLU A 97 -3.15 15.89 14.84
CA GLU A 97 -2.33 16.25 15.99
C GLU A 97 -2.04 15.03 16.88
N GLY A 98 -0.79 14.88 17.30
CA GLY A 98 -0.33 13.76 18.13
C GLY A 98 -0.03 12.47 17.37
N ALA A 99 -0.20 12.43 16.04
CA ALA A 99 0.26 11.31 15.21
C ALA A 99 1.74 11.45 14.82
N TYR A 100 2.34 10.35 14.33
CA TYR A 100 3.65 10.44 13.69
C TYR A 100 3.58 11.35 12.47
N ALA A 101 4.60 12.19 12.31
CA ALA A 101 4.75 13.04 11.12
C ALA A 101 5.41 12.24 9.98
N ASP A 102 4.72 11.17 9.54
CA ASP A 102 5.05 10.36 8.37
C ASP A 102 4.18 10.84 7.21
N LEU A 103 4.71 11.76 6.40
CA LEU A 103 3.92 12.52 5.43
C LEU A 103 4.53 12.43 4.02
N LEU A 104 3.65 12.35 3.02
CA LEU A 104 3.99 12.54 1.62
C LEU A 104 3.25 13.79 1.10
N LEU A 105 3.99 14.72 0.50
CA LEU A 105 3.40 15.77 -0.33
C LEU A 105 3.57 15.38 -1.79
N VAL A 106 2.47 15.32 -2.51
CA VAL A 106 2.42 14.84 -3.90
C VAL A 106 2.01 15.95 -4.87
N ASN A 107 2.38 15.80 -6.14
CA ASN A 107 2.12 16.78 -7.19
C ASN A 107 0.78 16.53 -7.90
N GLY A 108 -0.30 16.37 -7.16
CA GLY A 108 -1.63 16.12 -7.74
C GLY A 108 -2.59 15.51 -6.74
N ASN A 109 -3.71 15.01 -7.25
CA ASN A 109 -4.75 14.40 -6.42
C ASN A 109 -4.66 12.86 -6.46
N PRO A 110 -4.16 12.19 -5.40
CA PRO A 110 -4.01 10.74 -5.38
C PRO A 110 -5.36 9.99 -5.30
N LEU A 111 -6.47 10.70 -5.07
CA LEU A 111 -7.82 10.11 -5.12
C LEU A 111 -8.34 9.98 -6.55
N GLU A 112 -7.76 10.72 -7.49
CA GLU A 112 -8.07 10.64 -8.93
C GLU A 112 -7.06 9.77 -9.67
N ASP A 113 -5.77 9.91 -9.31
CA ASP A 113 -4.68 9.18 -9.93
C ASP A 113 -3.71 8.64 -8.85
N LEU A 114 -3.72 7.33 -8.66
CA LEU A 114 -2.89 6.67 -7.66
C LEU A 114 -1.37 6.79 -7.96
N THR A 115 -0.99 7.06 -9.22
CA THR A 115 0.42 7.27 -9.59
C THR A 115 1.04 8.47 -8.88
N MET A 116 0.23 9.37 -8.35
CA MET A 116 0.71 10.49 -7.52
C MET A 116 1.47 10.03 -6.27
N VAL A 117 1.18 8.83 -5.76
CA VAL A 117 1.88 8.24 -4.59
C VAL A 117 2.78 7.06 -4.94
N THR A 118 2.59 6.42 -6.10
CA THR A 118 3.36 5.24 -6.51
C THR A 118 4.53 5.57 -7.42
N ASP A 119 4.54 6.75 -8.05
CA ASP A 119 5.67 7.24 -8.83
C ASP A 119 6.47 8.28 -8.01
N ASN A 120 7.76 7.98 -7.80
CA ASN A 120 8.66 8.82 -7.03
C ASN A 120 8.85 10.24 -7.61
N GLU A 121 8.63 10.43 -8.90
CA GLU A 121 8.71 11.75 -9.54
C GLU A 121 7.57 12.69 -9.09
N ASN A 122 6.44 12.13 -8.67
CA ASN A 122 5.30 12.88 -8.16
C ASN A 122 5.44 13.23 -6.67
N LEU A 123 6.34 12.58 -5.93
CA LEU A 123 6.57 12.87 -4.51
C LEU A 123 7.42 14.12 -4.35
N ARG A 124 6.85 15.22 -3.89
CA ARG A 124 7.53 16.51 -3.67
C ARG A 124 8.24 16.57 -2.33
N VAL A 125 7.58 16.08 -1.28
CA VAL A 125 8.19 15.98 0.05
C VAL A 125 7.95 14.56 0.58
N ILE A 126 9.00 13.97 1.14
CA ILE A 126 8.94 12.72 1.91
C ILE A 126 9.43 13.04 3.31
N MET A 127 8.56 12.86 4.28
CA MET A 127 8.86 13.06 5.70
C MET A 127 8.58 11.77 6.48
N LYS A 128 9.48 11.42 7.39
CA LYS A 128 9.32 10.31 8.32
C LYS A 128 9.73 10.77 9.73
N ASP A 129 8.85 10.57 10.69
CA ASP A 129 9.03 10.96 12.09
C ASP A 129 9.49 12.44 12.22
N GLY A 130 8.85 13.33 11.44
CA GLY A 130 9.17 14.76 11.37
C GLY A 130 10.47 15.11 10.63
N LYS A 131 11.28 14.13 10.21
CA LYS A 131 12.49 14.35 9.43
C LYS A 131 12.20 14.32 7.93
N VAL A 132 12.64 15.36 7.22
CA VAL A 132 12.49 15.45 5.74
C VAL A 132 13.62 14.67 5.07
N TYR A 133 13.27 13.73 4.19
CA TYR A 133 14.19 12.91 3.38
C TYR A 133 14.24 13.33 1.92
N LYS A 134 13.16 13.88 1.40
CA LYS A 134 13.09 14.49 0.07
C LYS A 134 12.35 15.82 0.17
N ASN A 135 12.86 16.84 -0.51
CA ASN A 135 12.20 18.12 -0.70
C ASN A 135 12.57 18.66 -2.09
N THR A 136 11.59 18.83 -2.95
CA THR A 136 11.72 19.36 -4.32
C THR A 136 10.73 20.50 -4.58
N LEU A 137 10.36 21.23 -3.50
CA LEU A 137 9.57 22.46 -3.61
C LEU A 137 10.43 23.62 -4.10
#